data_b04f6f526c593615fcf33bae9dc5a92e
#
_entry.id   b04f6f526c593615fcf33bae9dc5a92e
#
_cell.length_a   1.000
_cell.length_b   1.000
_cell.length_c   1.000
_cell.angle_alpha   90.00
_cell.angle_beta   90.00
_cell.angle_gamma   90.00
#
_symmetry.space_group_name_H-M   'P 1'
#
loop_
_entity.id
_entity.type
_entity.pdbx_description
1 polymer ?
#
loop_
_entity_poly.entity_id
_entity_poly.type
_entity_poly.pdbx_seq_one_letter_code
_entity_poly.pdbx_strand_id
1 'polypeptide(L)'
;MYAYIIYNLKDMKQEIQHKDLMRRAVRHLLVTDDDVMNEAERIVGHTLQRENQGDEGCLTVTEIARMLDMEARDLNSFLRDMGIQRWKQGQYRLTPQYEGRGLTHDRLFIYYSTKDGKKKRQTYLVWTPKGLDFIRSLIKGKGTKSLKV
;
A
#
# COMPACT_ATOMS: atom_id res chain seq x y z
N MET A 1 -8.40 1.62 -2.13
CA MET A 1 -7.54 0.42 -2.06
C MET A 1 -8.21 -0.83 -2.62
N TYR A 2 -9.46 -1.14 -2.26
CA TYR A 2 -10.20 -2.29 -2.81
C TYR A 2 -10.44 -2.18 -4.33
N ALA A 3 -10.80 -1.01 -4.85
CA ALA A 3 -10.98 -0.79 -6.29
C ALA A 3 -9.68 -1.05 -7.09
N TYR A 4 -8.53 -0.78 -6.50
CA TYR A 4 -7.23 -1.01 -7.13
C TYR A 4 -6.84 -2.49 -7.16
N ILE A 5 -7.16 -3.24 -6.12
CA ILE A 5 -6.97 -4.70 -6.06
C ILE A 5 -7.88 -5.39 -7.09
N ILE A 6 -9.14 -4.95 -7.20
CA ILE A 6 -10.11 -5.48 -8.18
C ILE A 6 -9.66 -5.16 -9.61
N TYR A 7 -9.10 -3.96 -9.84
CA TYR A 7 -8.58 -3.57 -11.15
C TYR A 7 -7.37 -4.44 -11.55
N ASN A 8 -6.46 -4.65 -10.61
CA ASN A 8 -5.30 -5.53 -10.80
C ASN A 8 -5.69 -6.99 -11.03
N LEU A 9 -6.74 -7.47 -10.37
CA LEU A 9 -7.25 -8.82 -10.58
C LEU A 9 -7.86 -9.00 -11.97
N LYS A 10 -8.54 -7.98 -12.53
CA LYS A 10 -9.03 -8.02 -13.91
C LYS A 10 -7.91 -8.04 -14.94
N ASP A 11 -6.89 -7.25 -14.74
CA ASP A 11 -5.74 -7.18 -15.64
C ASP A 11 -4.86 -8.43 -15.52
N MET A 12 -4.67 -8.97 -14.31
CA MET A 12 -4.10 -10.29 -14.09
C MET A 12 -4.89 -11.39 -14.75
N LYS A 13 -6.23 -11.30 -14.76
CA LYS A 13 -7.09 -12.24 -15.46
C LYS A 13 -6.74 -12.30 -16.94
N GLN A 14 -6.49 -11.16 -17.59
CA GLN A 14 -6.09 -11.12 -18.99
C GLN A 14 -4.69 -11.70 -19.23
N GLU A 15 -3.74 -11.46 -18.35
CA GLU A 15 -2.38 -12.00 -18.52
C GLU A 15 -2.30 -13.49 -18.19
N ILE A 16 -3.03 -13.95 -17.18
CA ILE A 16 -3.18 -15.37 -16.88
C ILE A 16 -3.93 -16.07 -18.01
N GLN A 17 -4.98 -15.45 -18.56
CA GLN A 17 -5.66 -15.97 -19.75
C GLN A 17 -4.71 -16.13 -20.93
N HIS A 18 -3.75 -15.24 -21.11
CA HIS A 18 -2.85 -15.31 -22.27
C HIS A 18 -1.73 -16.35 -22.14
N LYS A 19 -1.17 -16.55 -20.94
CA LYS A 19 -0.01 -17.43 -20.75
C LYS A 19 -0.32 -18.78 -20.11
N ASP A 20 -1.16 -18.82 -19.10
CA ASP A 20 -1.41 -20.02 -18.31
C ASP A 20 -2.76 -20.69 -18.62
N LEU A 21 -3.75 -19.92 -19.07
CA LEU A 21 -5.05 -20.49 -19.46
C LEU A 21 -4.95 -21.28 -20.75
N MET A 22 -4.16 -20.81 -21.71
CA MET A 22 -3.89 -21.59 -22.93
C MET A 22 -3.20 -22.91 -22.61
N ARG A 23 -2.30 -22.93 -21.62
CA ARG A 23 -1.63 -24.16 -21.18
C ARG A 23 -2.54 -25.09 -20.36
N ARG A 24 -3.44 -24.53 -19.55
CA ARG A 24 -4.35 -25.29 -18.68
C ARG A 24 -5.65 -25.66 -19.38
N ALA A 25 -6.21 -24.78 -20.21
CA ALA A 25 -7.38 -25.10 -21.02
C ALA A 25 -7.10 -26.20 -22.04
N VAL A 26 -5.88 -26.27 -22.57
CA VAL A 26 -5.43 -27.40 -23.41
C VAL A 26 -5.31 -28.70 -22.57
N ARG A 27 -5.06 -28.62 -21.27
CA ARG A 27 -4.95 -29.80 -20.39
C ARG A 27 -6.24 -30.18 -19.68
N HIS A 28 -7.12 -29.22 -19.39
CA HIS A 28 -8.35 -29.43 -18.64
C HIS A 28 -9.47 -28.60 -19.25
N LEU A 29 -10.24 -29.19 -20.11
CA LEU A 29 -11.43 -28.65 -20.80
C LEU A 29 -12.55 -28.14 -19.84
N LEU A 30 -12.30 -27.96 -18.53
CA LEU A 30 -13.30 -27.64 -17.52
C LEU A 30 -12.84 -26.56 -16.51
N VAL A 31 -11.88 -25.71 -16.86
CA VAL A 31 -11.48 -24.60 -15.97
C VAL A 31 -12.49 -23.47 -16.10
N THR A 32 -13.20 -23.18 -15.02
CA THR A 32 -14.15 -22.06 -14.95
C THR A 32 -13.42 -20.72 -14.76
N ASP A 33 -14.07 -19.61 -15.12
CA ASP A 33 -13.58 -18.27 -14.84
C ASP A 33 -13.30 -18.06 -13.36
N ASP A 34 -14.12 -18.64 -12.47
CA ASP A 34 -13.97 -18.58 -11.03
C ASP A 34 -12.71 -19.31 -10.54
N ASP A 35 -12.38 -20.46 -11.12
CA ASP A 35 -11.15 -21.20 -10.79
C ASP A 35 -9.90 -20.39 -11.14
N VAL A 36 -9.92 -19.67 -12.26
CA VAL A 36 -8.83 -18.79 -12.70
C VAL A 36 -8.67 -17.61 -11.75
N MET A 37 -9.79 -17.00 -11.34
CA MET A 37 -9.77 -15.88 -10.41
C MET A 37 -9.27 -16.32 -9.04
N ASN A 38 -9.73 -17.43 -8.52
CA ASN A 38 -9.29 -17.99 -7.24
C ASN A 38 -7.79 -18.31 -7.26
N GLU A 39 -7.28 -18.90 -8.35
CA GLU A 39 -5.85 -19.18 -8.48
C GLU A 39 -5.03 -17.90 -8.61
N ALA A 40 -5.52 -16.89 -9.33
CA ALA A 40 -4.89 -15.59 -9.44
C ALA A 40 -4.80 -14.89 -8.08
N GLU A 41 -5.90 -14.90 -7.32
CA GLU A 41 -5.94 -14.33 -5.96
C GLU A 41 -4.97 -15.05 -5.03
N ARG A 42 -4.90 -16.39 -5.11
CA ARG A 42 -3.97 -17.19 -4.33
C ARG A 42 -2.51 -16.84 -4.65
N ILE A 43 -2.16 -16.74 -5.93
CA ILE A 43 -0.79 -16.41 -6.35
C ILE A 43 -0.40 -15.00 -5.92
N VAL A 44 -1.28 -14.01 -6.11
CA VAL A 44 -1.04 -12.63 -5.66
C VAL A 44 -0.93 -12.56 -4.14
N GLY A 45 -1.85 -13.19 -3.43
CA GLY A 45 -1.85 -13.21 -1.98
C GLY A 45 -0.54 -13.80 -1.41
N HIS A 46 -0.11 -14.94 -1.93
CA HIS A 46 1.17 -15.55 -1.52
C HIS A 46 2.39 -14.69 -1.83
N THR A 47 2.42 -14.07 -3.00
CA THR A 47 3.54 -13.20 -3.39
C THR A 47 3.59 -11.96 -2.50
N LEU A 48 2.45 -11.30 -2.30
CA LEU A 48 2.37 -10.10 -1.46
C LEU A 48 2.66 -10.40 0.01
N GLN A 49 2.17 -11.53 0.54
CA GLN A 49 2.49 -11.96 1.90
C GLN A 49 3.98 -12.19 2.11
N ARG A 50 4.64 -12.84 1.16
CA ARG A 50 6.08 -13.11 1.25
C ARG A 50 6.91 -11.84 1.17
N GLU A 51 6.55 -10.92 0.28
CA GLU A 51 7.32 -9.70 0.04
C GLU A 51 6.99 -8.58 1.05
N ASN A 52 5.84 -8.64 1.71
CA ASN A 52 5.44 -7.74 2.78
C ASN A 52 5.64 -8.33 4.19
N GLN A 53 6.53 -9.30 4.31
CA GLN A 53 6.85 -9.87 5.61
C GLN A 53 7.37 -8.78 6.56
N GLY A 54 6.80 -8.70 7.76
CA GLY A 54 7.16 -7.70 8.76
C GLY A 54 6.33 -6.42 8.73
N ASP A 55 5.27 -6.38 7.91
CA ASP A 55 4.37 -5.21 7.86
C ASP A 55 3.09 -5.39 8.71
N GLU A 56 3.05 -6.42 9.57
CA GLU A 56 1.91 -6.66 10.45
C GLU A 56 1.65 -5.44 11.35
N GLY A 57 0.41 -4.98 11.38
CA GLY A 57 0.00 -3.82 12.16
C GLY A 57 0.43 -2.47 11.60
N CYS A 58 1.07 -2.44 10.42
CA CYS A 58 1.39 -1.20 9.74
C CYS A 58 0.14 -0.60 9.07
N LEU A 59 0.03 0.72 9.13
CA LEU A 59 -1.09 1.49 8.62
C LEU A 59 -0.65 2.49 7.55
N THR A 60 -1.51 2.71 6.57
CA THR A 60 -1.36 3.81 5.62
C THR A 60 -1.70 5.16 6.28
N VAL A 61 -1.22 6.25 5.69
CA VAL A 61 -1.61 7.61 6.15
C VAL A 61 -3.13 7.80 6.13
N THR A 62 -3.82 7.23 5.14
CA THR A 62 -5.28 7.32 5.05
C THR A 62 -5.98 6.64 6.24
N GLU A 63 -5.51 5.46 6.63
CA GLU A 63 -6.03 4.75 7.79
C GLU A 63 -5.76 5.51 9.10
N ILE A 64 -4.55 6.04 9.26
CA ILE A 64 -4.18 6.85 10.44
C ILE A 64 -5.00 8.13 10.50
N ALA A 65 -5.14 8.85 9.39
CA ALA A 65 -5.96 10.07 9.32
C ALA A 65 -7.41 9.80 9.73
N ARG A 66 -7.99 8.70 9.24
CA ARG A 66 -9.34 8.28 9.64
C ARG A 66 -9.44 7.99 11.14
N MET A 67 -8.43 7.36 11.74
CA MET A 67 -8.38 7.12 13.19
C MET A 67 -8.26 8.40 14.01
N LEU A 68 -7.70 9.46 13.42
CA LEU A 68 -7.48 10.76 14.05
C LEU A 68 -8.57 11.78 13.70
N ASP A 69 -9.61 11.34 13.01
CA ASP A 69 -10.73 12.17 12.53
C ASP A 69 -10.26 13.38 11.71
N MET A 70 -9.37 13.11 10.75
CA MET A 70 -8.82 14.11 9.84
C MET A 70 -8.67 13.58 8.42
N GLU A 71 -8.48 14.48 7.47
CA GLU A 71 -8.22 14.12 6.08
C GLU A 71 -6.76 13.66 5.88
N ALA A 72 -6.56 12.66 5.03
CA ALA A 72 -5.22 12.16 4.70
C ALA A 72 -4.31 13.26 4.13
N ARG A 73 -4.89 14.19 3.36
CA ARG A 73 -4.17 15.35 2.82
C ARG A 73 -3.64 16.24 3.94
N ASP A 74 -4.45 16.50 4.94
CA ASP A 74 -4.10 17.37 6.05
C ASP A 74 -3.03 16.72 6.93
N LEU A 75 -3.11 15.41 7.18
CA LEU A 75 -2.07 14.67 7.87
C LEU A 75 -0.75 14.67 7.10
N ASN A 76 -0.80 14.46 5.79
CA ASN A 76 0.40 14.55 4.94
C ASN A 76 1.03 15.94 4.96
N SER A 77 0.21 17.00 4.89
CA SER A 77 0.69 18.38 4.98
C SER A 77 1.33 18.66 6.34
N PHE A 78 0.70 18.22 7.42
CA PHE A 78 1.23 18.34 8.77
C PHE A 78 2.60 17.66 8.92
N LEU A 79 2.74 16.42 8.47
CA LEU A 79 3.99 15.66 8.55
C LEU A 79 5.10 16.29 7.68
N ARG A 80 4.74 16.85 6.53
CA ARG A 80 5.66 17.59 5.68
C ARG A 80 6.12 18.90 6.35
N ASP A 81 5.19 19.66 6.90
CA ASP A 81 5.47 20.95 7.54
C ASP A 81 6.30 20.78 8.80
N MET A 82 6.16 19.64 9.50
CA MET A 82 7.01 19.24 10.61
C MET A 82 8.39 18.70 10.18
N GLY A 83 8.67 18.62 8.89
CA GLY A 83 9.94 18.13 8.37
C GLY A 83 10.14 16.61 8.53
N ILE A 84 9.08 15.86 8.73
CA ILE A 84 9.13 14.41 8.97
C ILE A 84 9.16 13.65 7.66
N GLN A 85 8.35 14.08 6.70
CA GLN A 85 8.30 13.48 5.35
C GLN A 85 8.43 14.54 4.27
N ARG A 86 8.80 14.08 3.09
CA ARG A 86 8.92 14.90 1.88
C ARG A 86 8.36 14.16 0.67
N TRP A 87 7.91 14.91 -0.32
CA TRP A 87 7.53 14.34 -1.61
C TRP A 87 8.79 14.06 -2.43
N LYS A 88 8.96 12.83 -2.88
CA LYS A 88 10.09 12.42 -3.69
C LYS A 88 9.66 11.35 -4.71
N GLN A 89 9.93 11.60 -5.97
CA GLN A 89 9.65 10.66 -7.06
C GLN A 89 8.20 10.11 -7.06
N GLY A 90 7.23 11.00 -6.90
CA GLY A 90 5.81 10.62 -6.96
C GLY A 90 5.24 9.97 -5.71
N GLN A 91 5.96 10.00 -4.59
CA GLN A 91 5.50 9.44 -3.32
C GLN A 91 6.09 10.16 -2.11
N TYR A 92 5.45 10.00 -0.96
CA TYR A 92 6.01 10.48 0.30
C TYR A 92 7.11 9.54 0.80
N ARG A 93 8.18 10.11 1.32
CA ARG A 93 9.30 9.43 1.96
C ARG A 93 9.70 10.18 3.23
N LEU A 94 10.21 9.47 4.23
CA LEU A 94 10.78 10.13 5.41
C LEU A 94 11.95 11.03 5.02
N THR A 95 12.16 12.09 5.79
CA THR A 95 13.40 12.85 5.71
C THR A 95 14.53 12.08 6.39
N PRO A 96 15.81 12.30 6.00
CA PRO A 96 16.94 11.51 6.50
C PRO A 96 17.05 11.45 8.02
N GLN A 97 16.62 12.51 8.71
CA GLN A 97 16.67 12.57 10.18
C GLN A 97 15.70 11.61 10.87
N TYR A 98 14.67 11.15 10.18
CA TYR A 98 13.66 10.21 10.69
C TYR A 98 13.79 8.79 10.11
N GLU A 99 14.61 8.62 9.07
CA GLU A 99 14.91 7.31 8.53
C GLU A 99 15.62 6.42 9.56
N GLY A 100 15.41 5.11 9.49
CA GLY A 100 16.07 4.14 10.36
C GLY A 100 15.58 4.10 11.81
N ARG A 101 14.54 4.85 12.17
CA ARG A 101 13.97 4.87 13.53
C ARG A 101 12.85 3.84 13.75
N GLY A 102 12.54 3.03 12.75
CA GLY A 102 11.46 2.04 12.82
C GLY A 102 10.06 2.65 12.79
N LEU A 103 9.90 3.87 12.29
CA LEU A 103 8.62 4.57 12.21
C LEU A 103 7.77 4.13 11.03
N THR A 104 8.42 3.68 9.97
CA THR A 104 7.77 3.31 8.71
C THR A 104 8.35 2.03 8.14
N HIS A 105 7.58 1.43 7.26
CA HIS A 105 7.96 0.26 6.47
C HIS A 105 7.54 0.48 5.02
N ASP A 106 8.23 -0.12 4.07
CA ASP A 106 7.86 -0.08 2.65
C ASP A 106 6.99 -1.29 2.31
N ARG A 107 5.73 -1.03 1.97
CA ARG A 107 4.80 -2.08 1.52
C ARG A 107 4.85 -2.18 0.01
N LEU A 108 5.05 -3.39 -0.48
CA LEU A 108 5.03 -3.67 -1.91
C LEU A 108 3.61 -3.64 -2.45
N PHE A 109 3.47 -3.03 -3.60
CA PHE A 109 2.25 -2.98 -4.38
C PHE A 109 2.54 -3.39 -5.82
N ILE A 110 1.76 -4.33 -6.33
CA ILE A 110 1.88 -4.83 -7.70
C ILE A 110 0.65 -4.38 -8.48
N TYR A 111 0.86 -3.78 -9.63
CA TYR A 111 -0.22 -3.36 -10.52
C TYR A 111 0.13 -3.58 -11.99
N TYR A 112 -0.88 -3.58 -12.82
CA TYR A 112 -0.70 -3.63 -14.27
C TYR A 112 -0.95 -2.24 -14.86
N SER A 113 0.01 -1.78 -15.64
CA SER A 113 -0.08 -0.48 -16.29
C SER A 113 -1.17 -0.51 -17.37
N THR A 114 -2.08 0.44 -17.33
CA THR A 114 -3.10 0.61 -18.38
C THR A 114 -2.52 1.05 -19.71
N LYS A 115 -1.31 1.61 -19.74
CA LYS A 115 -0.64 2.08 -20.94
C LYS A 115 -0.03 0.95 -21.79
N ASP A 116 0.59 -0.02 -21.14
CA ASP A 116 1.38 -1.06 -21.80
C ASP A 116 0.98 -2.49 -21.38
N GLY A 117 -0.01 -2.63 -20.50
CA GLY A 117 -0.46 -3.92 -19.96
C GLY A 117 0.59 -4.67 -19.14
N LYS A 118 1.72 -4.05 -18.86
CA LYS A 118 2.83 -4.70 -18.16
C LYS A 118 2.65 -4.65 -16.65
N LYS A 119 3.07 -5.73 -16.00
CA LYS A 119 3.16 -5.83 -14.56
C LYS A 119 4.23 -4.86 -14.04
N LYS A 120 3.84 -4.01 -13.11
CA LYS A 120 4.73 -3.06 -12.43
C LYS A 120 4.72 -3.29 -10.93
N ARG A 121 5.83 -2.99 -10.31
CA ARG A 121 6.04 -3.08 -8.86
C ARG A 121 6.32 -1.68 -8.34
N GLN A 122 5.65 -1.32 -7.27
CA GLN A 122 5.87 -0.05 -6.59
C GLN A 122 5.79 -0.28 -5.09
N THR A 123 6.61 0.41 -4.33
CA THR A 123 6.49 0.44 -2.88
C THR A 123 5.86 1.75 -2.44
N TYR A 124 5.13 1.71 -1.35
CA TYR A 124 4.61 2.89 -0.69
C TYR A 124 4.83 2.81 0.81
N LEU A 125 4.91 3.97 1.43
CA LEU A 125 5.20 4.09 2.84
C LEU A 125 3.98 3.69 3.67
N VAL A 126 4.19 2.81 4.64
CA VAL A 126 3.23 2.52 5.71
C VAL A 126 3.88 2.80 7.05
N TRP A 127 3.06 3.15 8.04
CA TRP A 127 3.51 3.51 9.38
C TRP A 127 3.39 2.32 10.31
N THR A 128 4.46 2.02 11.00
CA THR A 128 4.49 0.96 12.02
C THR A 128 3.65 1.36 13.25
N PRO A 129 3.32 0.44 14.16
CA PRO A 129 2.70 0.81 15.44
C PRO A 129 3.50 1.88 16.20
N LYS A 130 4.83 1.81 16.17
CA LYS A 130 5.71 2.85 16.71
C LYS A 130 5.55 4.19 16.00
N GLY A 131 5.42 4.16 14.67
CA GLY A 131 5.16 5.34 13.85
C GLY A 131 3.80 5.97 14.15
N LEU A 132 2.76 5.17 14.36
CA LEU A 132 1.44 5.64 14.78
C LEU A 132 1.52 6.36 16.13
N ASP A 133 2.19 5.79 17.12
CA ASP A 133 2.37 6.42 18.44
C ASP A 133 3.14 7.73 18.32
N PHE A 134 4.15 7.77 17.47
CA PHE A 134 4.90 8.99 17.18
C PHE A 134 4.00 10.09 16.58
N ILE A 135 3.18 9.78 15.57
CA ILE A 135 2.23 10.73 14.98
C ILE A 135 1.24 11.22 16.04
N ARG A 136 0.68 10.32 16.83
CA ARG A 136 -0.25 10.69 17.91
C ARG A 136 0.38 11.66 18.90
N SER A 137 1.62 11.43 19.29
CA SER A 137 2.34 12.32 20.21
C SER A 137 2.55 13.73 19.66
N LEU A 138 2.84 13.83 18.35
CA LEU A 138 2.99 15.12 17.67
C LEU A 138 1.68 15.93 17.63
N ILE A 139 0.57 15.25 17.34
CA ILE A 139 -0.74 15.90 17.26
C ILE A 139 -1.20 16.34 18.65
N LYS A 140 -1.00 15.52 19.67
CA LYS A 140 -1.28 15.91 21.07
C LYS A 140 -0.44 17.12 21.50
N GLY A 141 0.84 17.15 21.16
CA GLY A 141 1.74 18.28 21.45
C GLY A 141 1.30 19.59 20.79
N LYS A 142 0.70 19.53 19.59
CA LYS A 142 0.14 20.70 18.91
C LYS A 142 -1.14 21.21 19.59
N GLY A 143 -2.01 20.29 20.06
CA GLY A 143 -3.22 20.65 20.81
C GLY A 143 -2.92 21.38 22.11
N THR A 144 -1.84 21.01 22.80
CA THR A 144 -1.44 21.64 24.06
C THR A 144 -0.85 23.04 23.88
N LYS A 145 -0.22 23.32 22.73
CA LYS A 145 0.28 24.67 22.39
C LYS A 145 -0.85 25.63 22.00
N SER A 146 -1.95 25.14 21.48
CA SER A 146 -3.11 25.96 21.12
C SER A 146 -3.94 26.43 22.34
N LEU A 147 -3.76 25.80 23.49
CA LEU A 147 -4.46 26.13 24.73
C LEU A 147 -3.65 27.08 25.66
N LYS A 148 -2.45 27.49 25.24
CA LYS A 148 -1.59 28.44 25.98
C LYS A 148 -1.60 29.84 25.35
N VAL A 149 -2.77 30.30 25.03
CA VAL A 149 -2.98 31.72 24.69
C VAL A 149 -3.89 32.35 25.73
#